data_b58ed7d2131877643b6dd7ece0dcd2d6
#
_entry.id   b58ed7d2131877643b6dd7ece0dcd2d6
#
_cell.length_a   1.000
_cell.length_b   1.000
_cell.length_c   1.000
_cell.angle_alpha   90.00
_cell.angle_beta   90.00
_cell.angle_gamma   90.00
#
_symmetry.space_group_name_H-M   'P 1'
#
loop_
_entity.id
_entity.type
_entity.pdbx_description
1 polymer ?
#
loop_
_entity_poly.entity_id
_entity_poly.type
_entity_poly.pdbx_seq_one_letter_code
_entity_poly.pdbx_strand_id
1 'polypeptide(L)'
;SSPDANLSIAIVRARYNPYGGAERFVQRALAALSSSPVTLTVIARRWQRDARDGEALPAGVRWQRIDPFYLGSLWRDASFSRAVRAHLAQASYSLVQSHERIPGVMIYRAGDGVHAEYLAQRARASSPWTRWRTGLNPYHRWLLRTERRMFEHPDLRAVICNSTMVRDEILARFRIAPDRLRVIRNGVDLRRFAPPMPAQRQAARLELGLTSTEPIFAFVGSGFERKGLAGALRALADPVLPSDLRLIVAGADKHLARYRRW
;
A
#
# COMPACT_ATOMS: atom_id res chain seq x y z
N SER A 1 16.67 -31.27 20.32
CA SER A 1 16.07 -30.11 19.62
C SER A 1 15.97 -28.98 20.61
N SER A 2 16.86 -27.99 20.53
CA SER A 2 16.83 -26.82 21.41
C SER A 2 15.63 -25.92 21.04
N PRO A 3 14.75 -25.57 21.99
CA PRO A 3 13.53 -24.82 21.71
C PRO A 3 13.70 -23.29 21.65
N ASP A 4 14.90 -22.76 21.71
CA ASP A 4 15.11 -21.30 21.90
C ASP A 4 15.90 -20.60 20.79
N ALA A 5 15.78 -21.02 19.54
CA ALA A 5 16.25 -20.22 18.43
C ALA A 5 15.31 -19.02 18.24
N ASN A 6 15.67 -17.87 18.83
CA ASN A 6 14.93 -16.61 18.68
C ASN A 6 14.80 -16.27 17.19
N LEU A 7 13.58 -16.42 16.64
CA LEU A 7 13.30 -16.29 15.21
C LEU A 7 13.61 -14.85 14.77
N SER A 8 14.53 -14.69 13.80
CA SER A 8 14.90 -13.39 13.24
C SER A 8 14.06 -13.12 11.99
N ILE A 9 13.21 -12.09 12.04
CA ILE A 9 12.30 -11.73 10.94
C ILE A 9 12.66 -10.35 10.40
N ALA A 10 12.85 -10.25 9.07
CA ALA A 10 13.01 -8.99 8.39
C ALA A 10 11.74 -8.61 7.62
N ILE A 11 11.27 -7.37 7.80
CA ILE A 11 10.17 -6.78 7.04
C ILE A 11 10.73 -5.66 6.16
N VAL A 12 10.59 -5.81 4.83
CA VAL A 12 11.10 -4.86 3.85
C VAL A 12 9.99 -3.93 3.38
N ARG A 13 10.16 -2.62 3.61
CA ARG A 13 9.29 -1.55 3.10
C ARG A 13 10.12 -0.33 2.74
N ALA A 14 10.13 0.08 1.46
CA ALA A 14 10.99 1.15 0.97
C ALA A 14 10.74 2.50 1.67
N ARG A 15 9.49 2.83 1.93
CA ARG A 15 9.07 4.06 2.61
C ARG A 15 7.98 3.76 3.61
N TYR A 16 8.07 4.36 4.76
CA TYR A 16 7.00 4.38 5.75
C TYR A 16 6.41 5.78 5.82
N ASN A 17 5.09 5.85 5.66
CA ASN A 17 4.30 7.06 5.86
C ASN A 17 3.12 6.71 6.78
N PRO A 18 3.00 7.29 7.98
CA PRO A 18 1.97 6.92 8.96
C PRO A 18 0.53 7.09 8.47
N TYR A 19 0.31 7.91 7.44
CA TYR A 19 -1.02 8.12 6.85
C TYR A 19 -1.41 7.10 5.77
N GLY A 20 -0.54 6.16 5.41
CA GLY A 20 -0.78 5.15 4.38
C GLY A 20 -1.51 3.92 4.94
N GLY A 21 -2.48 3.37 4.19
CA GLY A 21 -3.18 2.14 4.59
C GLY A 21 -2.29 0.91 4.66
N ALA A 22 -1.30 0.81 3.76
CA ALA A 22 -0.33 -0.28 3.75
C ALA A 22 0.64 -0.19 4.94
N GLU A 23 1.00 1.02 5.32
CA GLU A 23 1.89 1.30 6.43
C GLU A 23 1.27 0.98 7.79
N ARG A 24 -0.01 1.29 7.95
CA ARG A 24 -0.79 0.87 9.15
C ARG A 24 -0.85 -0.64 9.31
N PHE A 25 -0.86 -1.38 8.20
CA PHE A 25 -0.77 -2.84 8.28
C PHE A 25 0.61 -3.27 8.82
N VAL A 26 1.71 -2.70 8.30
CA VAL A 26 3.06 -3.00 8.80
C VAL A 26 3.16 -2.71 10.30
N GLN A 27 2.66 -1.59 10.75
CA GLN A 27 2.65 -1.19 12.14
C GLN A 27 1.89 -2.18 13.05
N ARG A 28 0.68 -2.59 12.63
CA ARG A 28 -0.10 -3.61 13.35
C ARG A 28 0.60 -4.96 13.38
N ALA A 29 1.23 -5.35 12.26
CA ALA A 29 2.00 -6.60 12.19
C ALA A 29 3.22 -6.55 13.13
N LEU A 30 3.94 -5.42 13.17
CA LEU A 30 5.05 -5.22 14.08
C LEU A 30 4.59 -5.24 15.53
N ALA A 31 3.50 -4.55 15.86
CA ALA A 31 2.95 -4.53 17.23
C ALA A 31 2.48 -5.93 17.67
N ALA A 32 1.83 -6.69 16.78
CA ALA A 32 1.41 -8.05 17.08
C ALA A 32 2.58 -9.02 17.26
N LEU A 33 3.64 -8.86 16.47
CA LEU A 33 4.84 -9.70 16.53
C LEU A 33 5.78 -9.32 17.67
N SER A 34 5.77 -8.07 18.14
CA SER A 34 6.64 -7.61 19.23
C SER A 34 6.31 -8.26 20.58
N SER A 35 5.11 -8.83 20.73
CA SER A 35 4.72 -9.64 21.88
C SER A 35 5.16 -11.11 21.80
N SER A 36 5.74 -11.54 20.70
CA SER A 36 6.24 -12.90 20.47
C SER A 36 7.76 -12.96 20.70
N PRO A 37 8.34 -14.11 21.01
CA PRO A 37 9.80 -14.28 21.18
C PRO A 37 10.52 -14.25 19.82
N VAL A 38 10.46 -13.12 19.11
CA VAL A 38 11.06 -12.92 17.79
C VAL A 38 11.88 -11.65 17.76
N THR A 39 12.99 -11.66 17.04
CA THR A 39 13.77 -10.45 16.74
C THR A 39 13.25 -9.85 15.43
N LEU A 40 12.72 -8.63 15.51
CA LEU A 40 12.17 -7.93 14.34
C LEU A 40 13.16 -6.90 13.81
N THR A 41 13.36 -6.91 12.48
CA THR A 41 14.13 -5.89 11.76
C THR A 41 13.30 -5.31 10.63
N VAL A 42 13.15 -3.98 10.61
CA VAL A 42 12.55 -3.27 9.48
C VAL A 42 13.64 -2.75 8.57
N ILE A 43 13.60 -3.14 7.31
CA ILE A 43 14.53 -2.67 6.27
C ILE A 43 13.81 -1.62 5.44
N ALA A 44 14.28 -0.37 5.48
CA ALA A 44 13.67 0.74 4.78
C ALA A 44 14.69 1.78 4.32
N ARG A 45 14.34 2.53 3.26
CA ARG A 45 15.09 3.75 2.87
C ARG A 45 14.92 4.85 3.90
N ARG A 46 13.65 5.14 4.20
CA ARG A 46 13.25 6.22 5.10
C ARG A 46 12.08 5.74 5.94
N TRP A 47 12.17 6.03 7.20
CA TRP A 47 11.10 5.85 8.16
C TRP A 47 10.70 7.24 8.65
N GLN A 48 9.57 7.74 8.21
CA GLN A 48 9.09 9.06 8.60
C GLN A 48 8.48 8.94 10.00
N ARG A 49 9.11 9.64 10.95
CA ARG A 49 8.53 9.84 12.28
C ARG A 49 7.60 11.02 12.18
N ASP A 50 6.35 10.85 12.56
CA ASP A 50 5.44 11.98 12.64
C ASP A 50 5.69 12.74 13.94
N ALA A 51 5.92 14.04 13.85
CA ALA A 51 6.16 14.90 15.01
C ALA A 51 4.91 15.04 15.90
N ARG A 52 3.72 14.70 15.39
CA ARG A 52 2.44 14.87 16.11
C ARG A 52 2.00 13.65 16.89
N ASP A 53 2.27 12.44 16.42
CA ASP A 53 1.76 11.21 17.04
C ASP A 53 2.86 10.31 17.63
N GLY A 54 4.14 10.73 17.55
CA GLY A 54 5.24 10.09 18.27
C GLY A 54 5.46 8.59 18.00
N GLU A 55 4.82 8.00 16.99
CA GLU A 55 4.91 6.57 16.71
C GLU A 55 6.32 6.19 16.23
N ALA A 56 7.21 6.03 17.21
CA ALA A 56 8.44 5.32 17.04
C ALA A 56 8.15 3.86 16.67
N LEU A 57 9.12 3.19 16.05
CA LEU A 57 9.07 1.73 15.95
C LEU A 57 8.74 1.14 17.32
N PRO A 58 7.91 0.08 17.39
CA PRO A 58 7.64 -0.60 18.65
C PRO A 58 8.95 -0.98 19.36
N ALA A 59 8.93 -0.98 20.69
CA ALA A 59 10.11 -1.35 21.48
C ALA A 59 10.62 -2.73 21.03
N GLY A 60 11.94 -2.88 20.88
CA GLY A 60 12.58 -4.12 20.44
C GLY A 60 12.66 -4.31 18.92
N VAL A 61 12.04 -3.45 18.09
CA VAL A 61 12.16 -3.51 16.63
C VAL A 61 13.42 -2.76 16.18
N ARG A 62 14.29 -3.43 15.44
CA ARG A 62 15.49 -2.83 14.85
C ARG A 62 15.16 -2.16 13.52
N TRP A 63 15.79 -1.03 13.22
CA TRP A 63 15.72 -0.40 11.92
C TRP A 63 17.05 -0.51 11.19
N GLN A 64 17.00 -1.13 10.01
CA GLN A 64 18.11 -1.21 9.08
C GLN A 64 17.85 -0.24 7.91
N ARG A 65 18.59 0.87 7.88
CA ARG A 65 18.50 1.82 6.77
C ARG A 65 19.28 1.30 5.56
N ILE A 66 18.59 1.23 4.40
CA ILE A 66 19.19 0.95 3.09
C ILE A 66 18.70 2.02 2.12
N ASP A 67 19.51 3.04 1.86
CA ASP A 67 19.12 4.20 1.05
C ASP A 67 20.21 4.51 -0.01
N PRO A 68 20.36 3.65 -1.05
CA PRO A 68 21.30 3.90 -2.12
C PRO A 68 20.87 5.12 -2.93
N PHE A 69 21.85 5.84 -3.51
CA PHE A 69 21.61 6.97 -4.39
C PHE A 69 20.76 6.57 -5.60
N TYR A 70 19.90 7.48 -6.08
CA TYR A 70 19.06 7.28 -7.26
C TYR A 70 18.65 8.59 -7.93
N LEU A 71 18.42 8.49 -9.27
CA LEU A 71 17.76 9.51 -10.09
C LEU A 71 16.56 8.88 -10.79
N GLY A 72 15.36 9.45 -10.56
CA GLY A 72 14.12 8.94 -11.14
C GLY A 72 13.60 7.64 -10.51
N SER A 73 12.41 7.22 -10.93
CA SER A 73 11.67 6.11 -10.31
C SER A 73 12.28 4.74 -10.60
N LEU A 74 12.74 4.52 -11.84
CA LEU A 74 13.35 3.26 -12.23
C LEU A 74 14.59 2.95 -11.39
N TRP A 75 15.51 3.90 -11.32
CA TRP A 75 16.74 3.71 -10.57
C TRP A 75 16.48 3.62 -9.06
N ARG A 76 15.54 4.40 -8.55
CA ARG A 76 15.10 4.32 -7.15
C ARG A 76 14.74 2.89 -6.76
N ASP A 77 13.85 2.25 -7.52
CA ASP A 77 13.31 0.94 -7.16
C ASP A 77 14.31 -0.17 -7.47
N ALA A 78 15.06 -0.06 -8.56
CA ALA A 78 16.11 -1.01 -8.93
C ALA A 78 17.29 -1.00 -7.95
N SER A 79 17.79 0.19 -7.57
CA SER A 79 18.91 0.32 -6.61
C SER A 79 18.51 -0.18 -5.23
N PHE A 80 17.27 0.08 -4.79
CA PHE A 80 16.78 -0.44 -3.52
C PHE A 80 16.68 -1.96 -3.55
N SER A 81 16.05 -2.53 -4.58
CA SER A 81 15.95 -3.98 -4.73
C SER A 81 17.32 -4.66 -4.73
N ARG A 82 18.29 -4.08 -5.45
CA ARG A 82 19.67 -4.60 -5.48
C ARG A 82 20.34 -4.53 -4.11
N ALA A 83 20.27 -3.37 -3.44
CA ALA A 83 20.92 -3.17 -2.15
C ALA A 83 20.29 -4.04 -1.04
N VAL A 84 18.96 -4.20 -1.04
CA VAL A 84 18.29 -5.12 -0.10
C VAL A 84 18.75 -6.56 -0.35
N ARG A 85 18.79 -7.02 -1.60
CA ARG A 85 19.26 -8.37 -1.92
C ARG A 85 20.71 -8.60 -1.48
N ALA A 86 21.59 -7.64 -1.71
CA ALA A 86 22.98 -7.72 -1.23
C ALA A 86 23.07 -7.81 0.29
N HIS A 87 22.25 -7.04 1.01
CA HIS A 87 22.16 -7.10 2.47
C HIS A 87 21.63 -8.47 2.94
N LEU A 88 20.57 -8.97 2.33
CA LEU A 88 19.97 -10.27 2.69
C LEU A 88 20.91 -11.45 2.43
N ALA A 89 21.82 -11.34 1.46
CA ALA A 89 22.82 -12.36 1.18
C ALA A 89 23.92 -12.44 2.28
N GLN A 90 24.11 -11.36 3.04
CA GLN A 90 25.11 -11.26 4.11
C GLN A 90 24.51 -11.43 5.50
N ALA A 91 23.21 -11.23 5.65
CA ALA A 91 22.51 -11.27 6.91
C ALA A 91 21.69 -12.57 7.05
N SER A 92 21.73 -13.17 8.23
CA SER A 92 21.00 -14.39 8.54
C SER A 92 19.63 -14.05 9.14
N TYR A 93 18.59 -13.98 8.32
CA TYR A 93 17.21 -13.89 8.77
C TYR A 93 16.52 -15.26 8.62
N SER A 94 15.78 -15.67 9.64
CA SER A 94 14.96 -16.88 9.59
C SER A 94 13.81 -16.74 8.60
N LEU A 95 13.28 -15.50 8.47
CA LEU A 95 12.19 -15.17 7.58
C LEU A 95 12.34 -13.73 7.03
N VAL A 96 12.07 -13.58 5.73
CA VAL A 96 12.06 -12.26 5.08
C VAL A 96 10.71 -12.05 4.41
N GLN A 97 9.96 -11.04 4.89
CA GLN A 97 8.73 -10.58 4.26
C GLN A 97 8.97 -9.26 3.55
N SER A 98 8.58 -9.15 2.30
CA SER A 98 8.67 -7.90 1.54
C SER A 98 7.30 -7.37 1.14
N HIS A 99 7.13 -6.06 1.22
CA HIS A 99 6.03 -5.31 0.62
C HIS A 99 6.44 -4.68 -0.72
N GLU A 100 7.71 -4.80 -1.07
CA GLU A 100 8.28 -4.33 -2.33
C GLU A 100 8.55 -5.52 -3.26
N ARG A 101 8.53 -5.26 -4.56
CA ARG A 101 8.80 -6.29 -5.59
C ARG A 101 10.29 -6.60 -5.65
N ILE A 102 10.74 -7.50 -4.82
CA ILE A 102 12.16 -7.89 -4.71
C ILE A 102 12.26 -9.41 -4.94
N PRO A 103 12.87 -9.87 -6.04
CA PRO A 103 13.12 -11.29 -6.26
C PRO A 103 14.04 -11.90 -5.20
N GLY A 104 13.74 -13.11 -4.76
CA GLY A 104 14.53 -13.84 -3.75
C GLY A 104 14.08 -13.63 -2.30
N VAL A 105 12.95 -12.96 -2.06
CA VAL A 105 12.33 -12.90 -0.73
C VAL A 105 11.48 -14.15 -0.47
N MET A 106 11.37 -14.54 0.80
CA MET A 106 10.61 -15.73 1.18
C MET A 106 9.10 -15.50 1.18
N ILE A 107 8.66 -14.32 1.63
CA ILE A 107 7.24 -13.94 1.66
C ILE A 107 7.08 -12.60 0.96
N TYR A 108 6.12 -12.52 0.04
CA TYR A 108 5.71 -11.27 -0.57
C TYR A 108 4.28 -10.92 -0.16
N ARG A 109 4.05 -9.66 0.24
CA ARG A 109 2.71 -9.16 0.48
C ARG A 109 2.23 -8.34 -0.72
N ALA A 110 1.30 -8.91 -1.48
CA ALA A 110 0.67 -8.30 -2.65
C ALA A 110 -0.44 -7.33 -2.22
N GLY A 111 -0.04 -6.14 -1.74
CA GLY A 111 -0.98 -5.10 -1.28
C GLY A 111 -1.53 -4.22 -2.40
N ASP A 112 -0.78 -4.09 -3.50
CA ASP A 112 -1.07 -3.15 -4.60
C ASP A 112 -1.60 -3.85 -5.87
N GLY A 113 -1.86 -5.17 -5.81
CA GLY A 113 -2.24 -5.96 -6.99
C GLY A 113 -1.08 -6.19 -7.97
N VAL A 114 -1.41 -6.71 -9.16
CA VAL A 114 -0.46 -7.03 -10.22
C VAL A 114 -0.26 -5.83 -11.14
N HIS A 115 1.01 -5.47 -11.40
CA HIS A 115 1.31 -4.30 -12.24
C HIS A 115 0.84 -4.46 -13.69
N ALA A 116 0.90 -5.66 -14.24
CA ALA A 116 0.40 -5.95 -15.57
C ALA A 116 -1.12 -5.69 -15.67
N GLU A 117 -1.89 -6.04 -14.62
CA GLU A 117 -3.32 -5.76 -14.57
C GLU A 117 -3.61 -4.27 -14.45
N TYR A 118 -2.87 -3.56 -13.59
CA TYR A 118 -2.95 -2.10 -13.53
C TYR A 118 -2.74 -1.45 -14.91
N LEU A 119 -1.75 -1.91 -15.69
CA LEU A 119 -1.49 -1.40 -17.04
C LEU A 119 -2.64 -1.74 -18.01
N ALA A 120 -3.21 -2.94 -17.91
CA ALA A 120 -4.35 -3.36 -18.73
C ALA A 120 -5.59 -2.49 -18.45
N GLN A 121 -5.92 -2.27 -17.19
CA GLN A 121 -7.03 -1.41 -16.78
C GLN A 121 -6.81 0.05 -17.21
N ARG A 122 -5.61 0.57 -17.02
CA ARG A 122 -5.24 1.91 -17.46
C ARG A 122 -5.36 2.07 -18.99
N ALA A 123 -4.98 1.04 -19.75
CA ALA A 123 -5.07 1.06 -21.20
C ALA A 123 -6.51 1.18 -21.72
N ARG A 124 -7.51 0.62 -21.00
CA ARG A 124 -8.93 0.73 -21.36
C ARG A 124 -9.43 2.19 -21.36
N ALA A 125 -8.92 3.00 -20.42
CA ALA A 125 -9.29 4.40 -20.28
C ALA A 125 -8.33 5.38 -20.98
N SER A 126 -7.36 4.87 -21.76
CA SER A 126 -6.29 5.69 -22.36
C SER A 126 -6.43 5.76 -23.87
N SER A 127 -6.03 6.90 -24.47
CA SER A 127 -5.89 7.05 -25.92
C SER A 127 -4.83 6.09 -26.48
N PRO A 128 -4.89 5.75 -27.81
CA PRO A 128 -3.88 4.90 -28.45
C PRO A 128 -2.45 5.42 -28.29
N TRP A 129 -2.25 6.72 -28.36
CA TRP A 129 -0.96 7.37 -28.16
C TRP A 129 -0.42 7.19 -26.74
N THR A 130 -1.29 7.38 -25.75
CA THR A 130 -0.93 7.16 -24.33
C THR A 130 -0.58 5.69 -24.05
N ARG A 131 -1.31 4.74 -24.64
CA ARG A 131 -1.00 3.31 -24.57
C ARG A 131 0.37 2.99 -25.14
N TRP A 132 0.67 3.50 -26.34
CA TRP A 132 1.96 3.31 -26.97
C TRP A 132 3.12 3.85 -26.11
N ARG A 133 3.02 5.10 -25.62
CA ARG A 133 4.03 5.69 -24.71
C ARG A 133 4.20 4.90 -23.42
N THR A 134 3.11 4.40 -22.86
CA THR A 134 3.15 3.57 -21.64
C THR A 134 3.88 2.26 -21.88
N GLY A 135 3.67 1.62 -23.04
CA GLY A 135 4.36 0.40 -23.43
C GLY A 135 5.88 0.57 -23.65
N LEU A 136 6.30 1.75 -24.09
CA LEU A 136 7.72 2.09 -24.25
C LEU A 136 8.42 2.51 -22.95
N ASN A 137 7.68 2.78 -21.88
CA ASN A 137 8.26 3.27 -20.64
C ASN A 137 9.18 2.21 -20.00
N PRO A 138 10.49 2.49 -19.85
CA PRO A 138 11.46 1.52 -19.34
C PRO A 138 11.17 1.12 -17.89
N TYR A 139 10.57 1.99 -17.10
CA TYR A 139 10.13 1.67 -15.73
C TYR A 139 9.07 0.57 -15.72
N HIS A 140 8.04 0.66 -16.56
CA HIS A 140 7.00 -0.37 -16.63
C HIS A 140 7.55 -1.70 -17.12
N ARG A 141 8.44 -1.68 -18.13
CA ARG A 141 9.10 -2.89 -18.64
C ARG A 141 9.97 -3.56 -17.58
N TRP A 142 10.74 -2.79 -16.83
CA TRP A 142 11.55 -3.28 -15.72
C TRP A 142 10.65 -3.88 -14.62
N LEU A 143 9.59 -3.19 -14.26
CA LEU A 143 8.69 -3.63 -13.19
C LEU A 143 7.97 -4.94 -13.54
N LEU A 144 7.49 -5.09 -14.79
CA LEU A 144 6.89 -6.34 -15.27
C LEU A 144 7.87 -7.52 -15.21
N ARG A 145 9.14 -7.29 -15.60
CA ARG A 145 10.18 -8.33 -15.51
C ARG A 145 10.51 -8.67 -14.06
N THR A 146 10.58 -7.68 -13.20
CA THR A 146 10.88 -7.85 -11.77
C THR A 146 9.76 -8.60 -11.07
N GLU A 147 8.51 -8.26 -11.38
CA GLU A 147 7.31 -8.91 -10.86
C GLU A 147 7.29 -10.41 -11.23
N ARG A 148 7.55 -10.73 -12.51
CA ARG A 148 7.68 -12.13 -12.95
C ARG A 148 8.80 -12.86 -12.23
N ARG A 149 10.01 -12.28 -12.18
CA ARG A 149 11.15 -12.88 -11.47
C ARG A 149 10.88 -13.13 -10.00
N MET A 150 10.09 -12.26 -9.36
CA MET A 150 9.73 -12.41 -7.96
C MET A 150 8.72 -13.53 -7.75
N PHE A 151 7.61 -13.54 -8.51
CA PHE A 151 6.56 -14.56 -8.36
C PHE A 151 7.02 -15.97 -8.77
N GLU A 152 7.91 -16.06 -9.75
CA GLU A 152 8.46 -17.33 -10.24
C GLU A 152 9.80 -17.70 -9.56
N HIS A 153 10.20 -16.97 -8.49
CA HIS A 153 11.45 -17.26 -7.78
C HIS A 153 11.31 -18.52 -6.92
N PRO A 154 12.30 -19.44 -6.94
CA PRO A 154 12.24 -20.68 -6.15
C PRO A 154 12.13 -20.42 -4.64
N ASP A 155 12.80 -19.39 -4.13
CA ASP A 155 12.81 -19.04 -2.71
C ASP A 155 11.49 -18.44 -2.20
N LEU A 156 10.57 -18.04 -3.11
CA LEU A 156 9.28 -17.49 -2.71
C LEU A 156 8.39 -18.60 -2.15
N ARG A 157 8.22 -18.63 -0.85
CA ARG A 157 7.45 -19.66 -0.12
C ARG A 157 5.98 -19.33 -0.01
N ALA A 158 5.66 -18.05 0.16
CA ALA A 158 4.28 -17.62 0.31
C ALA A 158 4.03 -16.21 -0.25
N VAL A 159 2.82 -15.99 -0.75
CA VAL A 159 2.31 -14.67 -1.13
C VAL A 159 1.06 -14.38 -0.32
N ILE A 160 1.06 -13.26 0.40
CA ILE A 160 -0.10 -12.77 1.12
C ILE A 160 -0.88 -11.84 0.19
N CYS A 161 -2.05 -12.28 -0.26
CA CYS A 161 -2.97 -11.52 -1.09
C CYS A 161 -4.00 -10.82 -0.19
N ASN A 162 -4.23 -9.52 -0.39
CA ASN A 162 -5.23 -8.77 0.37
C ASN A 162 -6.68 -9.05 -0.07
N SER A 163 -6.87 -9.70 -1.21
CA SER A 163 -8.18 -10.08 -1.78
C SER A 163 -8.07 -11.33 -2.65
N THR A 164 -9.21 -11.96 -2.91
CA THR A 164 -9.30 -13.07 -3.88
C THR A 164 -8.98 -12.58 -5.29
N MET A 165 -9.41 -11.37 -5.66
CA MET A 165 -9.08 -10.76 -6.95
C MET A 165 -7.57 -10.73 -7.20
N VAL A 166 -6.78 -10.25 -6.24
CA VAL A 166 -5.31 -10.21 -6.37
C VAL A 166 -4.71 -11.61 -6.48
N ARG A 167 -5.23 -12.57 -5.70
CA ARG A 167 -4.80 -13.98 -5.83
C ARG A 167 -5.04 -14.50 -7.25
N ASP A 168 -6.24 -14.28 -7.78
CA ASP A 168 -6.65 -14.80 -9.08
C ASP A 168 -5.88 -14.13 -10.23
N GLU A 169 -5.59 -12.84 -10.13
CA GLU A 169 -4.70 -12.11 -11.05
C GLU A 169 -3.29 -12.68 -11.08
N ILE A 170 -2.74 -13.05 -9.91
CA ILE A 170 -1.41 -13.66 -9.82
C ILE A 170 -1.41 -15.04 -10.47
N LEU A 171 -2.40 -15.89 -10.17
CA LEU A 171 -2.53 -17.23 -10.75
C LEU A 171 -2.70 -17.20 -12.28
N ALA A 172 -3.42 -16.22 -12.80
CA ALA A 172 -3.63 -16.06 -14.23
C ALA A 172 -2.37 -15.63 -15.01
N ARG A 173 -1.39 -15.02 -14.34
CA ARG A 173 -0.26 -14.37 -15.03
C ARG A 173 1.12 -14.98 -14.77
N PHE A 174 1.28 -15.69 -13.66
CA PHE A 174 2.59 -16.20 -13.23
C PHE A 174 2.55 -17.70 -12.93
N ARG A 175 3.69 -18.35 -13.15
CA ARG A 175 3.88 -19.76 -12.81
C ARG A 175 4.18 -19.89 -11.31
N ILE A 176 3.14 -19.90 -10.51
CA ILE A 176 3.23 -20.07 -9.06
C ILE A 176 2.23 -21.13 -8.60
N ALA A 177 2.64 -21.97 -7.66
CA ALA A 177 1.76 -23.00 -7.11
C ALA A 177 0.64 -22.35 -6.27
N PRO A 178 -0.64 -22.75 -6.46
CA PRO A 178 -1.78 -22.13 -5.77
C PRO A 178 -1.70 -22.22 -4.24
N ASP A 179 -1.07 -23.24 -3.70
CA ASP A 179 -0.85 -23.45 -2.27
C ASP A 179 0.10 -22.43 -1.62
N ARG A 180 0.90 -21.72 -2.44
CA ARG A 180 1.74 -20.62 -1.95
C ARG A 180 0.95 -19.31 -1.77
N LEU A 181 -0.28 -19.18 -2.28
CA LEU A 181 -1.08 -17.97 -2.16
C LEU A 181 -2.06 -18.06 -0.99
N ARG A 182 -1.97 -17.11 -0.08
CA ARG A 182 -2.86 -16.98 1.08
C ARG A 182 -3.64 -15.68 1.02
N VAL A 183 -4.96 -15.76 1.09
CA VAL A 183 -5.80 -14.56 1.16
C VAL A 183 -5.94 -14.13 2.62
N ILE A 184 -5.27 -13.02 2.96
CA ILE A 184 -5.35 -12.39 4.28
C ILE A 184 -5.83 -10.96 4.07
N ARG A 185 -7.12 -10.72 4.33
CA ARG A 185 -7.74 -9.41 4.18
C ARG A 185 -7.22 -8.41 5.20
N ASN A 186 -7.26 -7.13 4.84
CA ASN A 186 -6.95 -6.07 5.78
C ASN A 186 -8.02 -6.00 6.86
N GLY A 187 -7.63 -6.08 8.12
CA GLY A 187 -8.53 -5.91 9.24
C GLY A 187 -8.90 -4.45 9.49
N VAL A 188 -10.06 -4.24 10.09
CA VAL A 188 -10.54 -2.94 10.57
C VAL A 188 -10.76 -3.02 12.07
N ASP A 189 -10.38 -1.99 12.79
CA ASP A 189 -10.67 -1.85 14.21
C ASP A 189 -12.14 -1.44 14.39
N LEU A 190 -13.00 -2.40 14.71
CA LEU A 190 -14.44 -2.19 14.85
C LEU A 190 -14.81 -1.35 16.09
N ARG A 191 -13.91 -1.22 17.06
CA ARG A 191 -14.13 -0.32 18.21
C ARG A 191 -13.93 1.14 17.80
N ARG A 192 -12.85 1.40 17.06
CA ARG A 192 -12.53 2.75 16.55
C ARG A 192 -13.48 3.20 15.44
N PHE A 193 -13.90 2.29 14.56
CA PHE A 193 -14.77 2.55 13.42
C PHE A 193 -16.18 1.99 13.62
N ALA A 194 -16.71 2.18 14.84
CA ALA A 194 -18.10 1.90 15.15
C ALA A 194 -19.01 3.05 14.64
N PRO A 195 -20.29 2.78 14.34
CA PRO A 195 -21.25 3.84 14.09
C PRO A 195 -21.28 4.83 15.27
N PRO A 196 -21.22 6.13 15.02
CA PRO A 196 -21.25 7.12 16.09
C PRO A 196 -22.63 7.17 16.77
N MET A 197 -22.65 7.49 18.04
CA MET A 197 -23.90 7.84 18.72
C MET A 197 -24.57 9.07 18.08
N PRO A 198 -25.91 9.19 18.09
CA PRO A 198 -26.60 10.32 17.46
C PRO A 198 -26.05 11.69 17.85
N ALA A 199 -25.77 11.90 19.14
CA ALA A 199 -25.19 13.15 19.64
C ALA A 199 -23.79 13.44 19.07
N GLN A 200 -22.92 12.42 18.95
CA GLN A 200 -21.59 12.55 18.36
C GLN A 200 -21.69 12.89 16.88
N ARG A 201 -22.60 12.24 16.18
CA ARG A 201 -22.86 12.54 14.76
C ARG A 201 -23.31 13.99 14.56
N GLN A 202 -24.23 14.45 15.40
CA GLN A 202 -24.74 15.84 15.36
C GLN A 202 -23.62 16.85 15.64
N ALA A 203 -22.81 16.62 16.68
CA ALA A 203 -21.69 17.49 17.02
C ALA A 203 -20.67 17.59 15.85
N ALA A 204 -20.29 16.44 15.25
CA ALA A 204 -19.38 16.43 14.12
C ALA A 204 -19.96 17.15 12.88
N ARG A 205 -21.26 17.08 12.65
CA ARG A 205 -21.91 17.84 11.56
C ARG A 205 -21.85 19.33 11.81
N LEU A 206 -22.12 19.78 13.03
CA LEU A 206 -22.02 21.20 13.41
C LEU A 206 -20.60 21.73 13.26
N GLU A 207 -19.57 20.98 13.66
CA GLU A 207 -18.17 21.33 13.45
C GLU A 207 -17.82 21.53 11.98
N LEU A 208 -18.47 20.80 11.08
CA LEU A 208 -18.30 20.89 9.63
C LEU A 208 -19.21 21.97 8.99
N GLY A 209 -19.98 22.72 9.77
CA GLY A 209 -20.92 23.73 9.27
C GLY A 209 -22.10 23.14 8.49
N LEU A 210 -22.53 21.92 8.87
CA LEU A 210 -23.60 21.19 8.19
C LEU A 210 -24.87 21.16 9.04
N THR A 211 -26.02 21.21 8.39
CA THR A 211 -27.31 20.98 9.08
C THR A 211 -27.51 19.50 9.41
N SER A 212 -28.52 19.19 10.22
CA SER A 212 -28.80 17.81 10.64
C SER A 212 -29.30 16.93 9.49
N THR A 213 -29.88 17.50 8.44
CA THR A 213 -30.62 16.81 7.38
C THR A 213 -29.93 16.76 6.02
N GLU A 214 -28.98 17.65 5.75
CA GLU A 214 -28.24 17.66 4.47
C GLU A 214 -27.65 16.28 4.13
N PRO A 215 -27.91 15.74 2.94
CA PRO A 215 -27.23 14.53 2.49
C PRO A 215 -25.75 14.81 2.21
N ILE A 216 -24.87 13.89 2.64
CA ILE A 216 -23.42 14.07 2.53
C ILE A 216 -22.79 12.86 1.92
N PHE A 217 -21.94 13.09 0.92
CA PHE A 217 -20.93 12.13 0.48
C PHE A 217 -19.56 12.52 1.01
N ALA A 218 -18.78 11.52 1.40
CA ALA A 218 -17.40 11.69 1.80
C ALA A 218 -16.46 11.03 0.78
N PHE A 219 -15.56 11.82 0.20
CA PHE A 219 -14.44 11.31 -0.57
C PHE A 219 -13.20 11.32 0.30
N VAL A 220 -12.66 10.13 0.63
CA VAL A 220 -11.51 9.99 1.52
C VAL A 220 -10.33 9.38 0.77
N GLY A 221 -9.22 10.09 0.71
CA GLY A 221 -7.98 9.56 0.14
C GLY A 221 -7.13 10.59 -0.58
N SER A 222 -5.84 10.27 -0.74
CA SER A 222 -4.87 11.07 -1.49
C SER A 222 -4.67 10.52 -2.90
N GLY A 223 -4.23 11.39 -3.84
CA GLY A 223 -4.11 11.05 -5.26
C GLY A 223 -5.47 11.05 -5.96
N PHE A 224 -6.07 12.21 -6.04
CA PHE A 224 -7.46 12.45 -6.47
C PHE A 224 -7.77 11.91 -7.85
N GLU A 225 -6.85 12.05 -8.81
CA GLU A 225 -7.03 11.51 -10.17
C GLU A 225 -7.20 9.99 -10.14
N ARG A 226 -6.30 9.28 -9.47
CA ARG A 226 -6.34 7.83 -9.35
C ARG A 226 -7.57 7.31 -8.58
N LYS A 227 -8.03 8.08 -7.62
CA LYS A 227 -9.20 7.75 -6.78
C LYS A 227 -10.53 8.18 -7.40
N GLY A 228 -10.52 8.92 -8.51
CA GLY A 228 -11.72 9.26 -9.27
C GLY A 228 -12.49 10.48 -8.76
N LEU A 229 -11.85 11.43 -8.04
CA LEU A 229 -12.53 12.62 -7.54
C LEU A 229 -13.24 13.42 -8.65
N ALA A 230 -12.62 13.54 -9.84
CA ALA A 230 -13.26 14.19 -10.98
C ALA A 230 -14.56 13.51 -11.43
N GLY A 231 -14.64 12.17 -11.28
CA GLY A 231 -15.88 11.43 -11.52
C GLY A 231 -16.96 11.73 -10.48
N ALA A 232 -16.58 11.77 -9.20
CA ALA A 232 -17.50 12.12 -8.12
C ALA A 232 -18.04 13.55 -8.27
N LEU A 233 -17.17 14.52 -8.61
CA LEU A 233 -17.59 15.91 -8.85
C LEU A 233 -18.56 16.02 -10.04
N ARG A 234 -18.30 15.31 -11.14
CA ARG A 234 -19.25 15.28 -12.28
C ARG A 234 -20.57 14.65 -11.92
N ALA A 235 -20.57 13.57 -11.14
CA ALA A 235 -21.79 12.93 -10.67
C ALA A 235 -22.64 13.86 -9.80
N LEU A 236 -22.02 14.74 -9.01
CA LEU A 236 -22.74 15.75 -8.20
C LEU A 236 -23.41 16.83 -9.03
N ALA A 237 -22.99 17.03 -10.26
CA ALA A 237 -23.63 17.98 -11.19
C ALA A 237 -24.90 17.42 -11.86
N ASP A 238 -25.26 16.16 -11.57
CA ASP A 238 -26.46 15.53 -12.13
C ASP A 238 -27.71 16.14 -11.50
N PRO A 239 -28.65 16.68 -12.31
CA PRO A 239 -29.87 17.35 -11.81
C PRO A 239 -30.84 16.41 -11.08
N VAL A 240 -30.65 15.09 -11.15
CA VAL A 240 -31.44 14.09 -10.40
C VAL A 240 -31.08 14.08 -8.92
N LEU A 241 -29.88 14.58 -8.55
CA LEU A 241 -29.44 14.63 -7.16
C LEU A 241 -30.05 15.82 -6.39
N PRO A 242 -30.25 15.67 -5.07
CA PRO A 242 -30.69 16.80 -4.23
C PRO A 242 -29.74 18.00 -4.34
N SER A 243 -30.31 19.20 -4.49
CA SER A 243 -29.55 20.45 -4.64
C SER A 243 -28.76 20.83 -3.36
N ASP A 244 -29.13 20.29 -2.22
CA ASP A 244 -28.47 20.45 -0.91
C ASP A 244 -27.42 19.38 -0.62
N LEU A 245 -27.21 18.45 -1.56
CA LEU A 245 -26.18 17.41 -1.43
C LEU A 245 -24.78 18.02 -1.35
N ARG A 246 -24.02 17.60 -0.35
CA ARG A 246 -22.65 18.08 -0.14
C ARG A 246 -21.61 16.97 -0.31
N LEU A 247 -20.45 17.34 -0.87
CA LEU A 247 -19.27 16.47 -0.92
C LEU A 247 -18.19 17.00 0.02
N ILE A 248 -17.82 16.16 1.00
CA ILE A 248 -16.66 16.42 1.84
C ILE A 248 -15.45 15.69 1.25
N VAL A 249 -14.38 16.40 0.98
CA VAL A 249 -13.13 15.84 0.45
C VAL A 249 -12.06 15.86 1.53
N ALA A 250 -11.67 14.68 2.02
CA ALA A 250 -10.59 14.50 2.98
C ALA A 250 -9.39 13.83 2.31
N GLY A 251 -8.26 14.52 2.24
CA GLY A 251 -7.04 14.01 1.63
C GLY A 251 -6.15 15.10 1.05
N ALA A 252 -5.02 14.69 0.46
CA ALA A 252 -4.06 15.59 -0.14
C ALA A 252 -3.78 15.21 -1.60
N ASP A 253 -3.63 16.21 -2.46
CA ASP A 253 -3.20 16.05 -3.85
C ASP A 253 -2.40 17.26 -4.30
N LYS A 254 -1.36 17.02 -5.11
CA LYS A 254 -0.53 18.07 -5.69
C LYS A 254 -1.30 19.01 -6.64
N HIS A 255 -2.42 18.56 -7.15
CA HIS A 255 -3.30 19.30 -8.07
C HIS A 255 -4.59 19.77 -7.39
N LEU A 256 -4.61 19.92 -6.05
CA LEU A 256 -5.77 20.35 -5.28
C LEU A 256 -6.44 21.61 -5.87
N ALA A 257 -5.63 22.61 -6.30
CA ALA A 257 -6.14 23.84 -6.89
C ALA A 257 -7.00 23.63 -8.16
N ARG A 258 -6.73 22.56 -8.93
CA ARG A 258 -7.55 22.19 -10.09
C ARG A 258 -8.96 21.75 -9.68
N TYR A 259 -9.06 20.98 -8.59
CA TYR A 259 -10.34 20.44 -8.12
C TYR A 259 -11.18 21.46 -7.36
N ARG A 260 -10.57 22.52 -6.81
CA ARG A 260 -11.30 23.63 -6.17
C ARG A 260 -12.02 24.55 -7.15
N ARG A 261 -11.75 24.43 -8.45
CA ARG A 261 -12.40 25.26 -9.50
C ARG A 261 -13.62 24.55 -10.13
N TRP A 262 -13.91 23.36 -9.69
CA TRP A 262 -15.09 22.60 -10.10
C TRP A 262 -16.22 22.83 -9.11
#